data_9804f31d4093eef97620ac26b8d67ee0
#
_entry.id   9804f31d4093eef97620ac26b8d67ee0
#
_cell.length_a   1.000
_cell.length_b   1.000
_cell.length_c   1.000
_cell.angle_alpha   90.00
_cell.angle_beta   90.00
_cell.angle_gamma   90.00
#
_symmetry.space_group_name_H-M   'P 1'
#
loop_
_entity.id
_entity.type
_entity.pdbx_description
1 polymer ?
#
loop_
_entity_poly.entity_id
_entity_poly.type
_entity_poly.pdbx_seq_one_letter_code
_entity_poly.pdbx_strand_id
1 'polypeptide(L)'
;MQEKTTYKTSGVDIESGNAFVERLKLKVPTIGGFGGMYKVPRGYEEPILVSGSDGVGTKICICNRLDNYKTIGIDLVAMCVNDIITCGAKPLYFLDYISLNRINNKVDDIMEGIIKGCELAGVELIGGETAEHPMTFDIDLAGFSTGIVEEFDIIDGKLIKKGDIIIGIESSGIHSNGYSLVNHLARQKKLKITKEYLTPTYIYTSLIQELINEVPILGMANITGGGIPENLPRCFPDGLKPDVNYNSWPMPHIFQDIMMAGEIPEEEMKRVFNLGIGYCLVVPEESENDTHDTIEAFGY
;
A
#
# COMPACT_ATOMS: atom_id res chain seq x y z
N MET A 1 13.06 -43.08 24.49
CA MET A 1 11.72 -43.16 23.92
C MET A 1 11.73 -42.38 22.62
N GLN A 2 11.42 -43.01 21.50
CA GLN A 2 11.26 -42.27 20.22
C GLN A 2 10.06 -41.32 20.34
N GLU A 3 10.28 -40.05 20.06
CA GLU A 3 9.21 -39.07 20.03
C GLU A 3 8.20 -39.47 18.95
N LYS A 4 6.90 -39.51 19.30
CA LYS A 4 5.85 -39.87 18.32
C LYS A 4 5.77 -38.79 17.24
N THR A 5 5.75 -39.21 15.99
CA THR A 5 5.52 -38.29 14.86
C THR A 5 4.11 -37.70 14.95
N THR A 6 4.01 -36.40 15.03
CA THR A 6 2.76 -35.63 15.10
C THR A 6 2.85 -34.45 14.13
N TYR A 7 1.72 -33.80 13.81
CA TYR A 7 1.72 -32.60 12.97
C TYR A 7 2.55 -31.46 13.59
N LYS A 8 2.53 -31.36 14.92
CA LYS A 8 3.35 -30.43 15.70
C LYS A 8 4.85 -30.72 15.56
N THR A 9 5.27 -31.99 15.62
CA THR A 9 6.69 -32.37 15.42
C THR A 9 7.14 -32.22 13.97
N SER A 10 6.19 -32.12 13.00
CA SER A 10 6.47 -31.81 11.60
C SER A 10 6.54 -30.30 11.30
N GLY A 11 6.27 -29.47 12.32
CA GLY A 11 6.47 -28.01 12.23
C GLY A 11 5.20 -27.16 12.21
N VAL A 12 3.99 -27.76 12.20
CA VAL A 12 2.72 -27.03 12.20
C VAL A 12 1.99 -27.24 13.52
N ASP A 13 1.69 -26.16 14.24
CA ASP A 13 1.00 -26.19 15.53
C ASP A 13 -0.44 -25.69 15.43
N ILE A 14 -1.40 -26.64 15.24
CA ILE A 14 -2.83 -26.34 15.12
C ILE A 14 -3.36 -25.58 16.35
N GLU A 15 -2.87 -25.85 17.55
CA GLU A 15 -3.33 -25.19 18.78
C GLU A 15 -2.94 -23.70 18.78
N SER A 16 -1.72 -23.38 18.32
CA SER A 16 -1.25 -22.02 18.16
C SER A 16 -2.08 -21.26 17.12
N GLY A 17 -2.42 -21.90 16.00
CA GLY A 17 -3.31 -21.35 14.97
C GLY A 17 -4.70 -21.04 15.52
N ASN A 18 -5.33 -22.00 16.19
CA ASN A 18 -6.65 -21.81 16.80
C ASN A 18 -6.64 -20.69 17.85
N ALA A 19 -5.62 -20.64 18.71
CA ALA A 19 -5.49 -19.58 19.71
C ALA A 19 -5.31 -18.19 19.08
N PHE A 20 -4.60 -18.10 17.96
CA PHE A 20 -4.49 -16.86 17.20
C PHE A 20 -5.85 -16.42 16.64
N VAL A 21 -6.60 -17.33 15.99
CA VAL A 21 -7.93 -17.03 15.44
C VAL A 21 -8.90 -16.56 16.53
N GLU A 22 -8.90 -17.19 17.72
CA GLU A 22 -9.75 -16.74 18.84
C GLU A 22 -9.38 -15.33 19.32
N ARG A 23 -8.09 -14.96 19.36
CA ARG A 23 -7.68 -13.58 19.67
C ARG A 23 -8.12 -12.59 18.59
N LEU A 24 -8.03 -13.00 17.32
CA LEU A 24 -8.45 -12.16 16.19
C LEU A 24 -9.95 -11.89 16.19
N LYS A 25 -10.79 -12.87 16.51
CA LYS A 25 -12.24 -12.72 16.64
C LYS A 25 -12.65 -11.68 17.68
N LEU A 26 -11.86 -11.48 18.74
CA LEU A 26 -12.12 -10.43 19.73
C LEU A 26 -11.94 -9.03 19.16
N LYS A 27 -11.07 -8.86 18.15
CA LYS A 27 -10.79 -7.59 17.49
C LYS A 27 -11.66 -7.37 16.24
N VAL A 28 -11.98 -8.45 15.53
CA VAL A 28 -12.75 -8.45 14.28
C VAL A 28 -13.86 -9.50 14.36
N PRO A 29 -14.99 -9.20 15.01
CA PRO A 29 -16.06 -10.18 15.30
C PRO A 29 -16.72 -10.78 14.05
N THR A 30 -16.56 -10.17 12.88
CA THR A 30 -17.12 -10.62 11.61
C THR A 30 -16.35 -11.80 11.00
N ILE A 31 -15.13 -12.07 11.47
CA ILE A 31 -14.29 -13.18 11.00
C ILE A 31 -14.72 -14.50 11.68
N GLY A 32 -14.77 -15.59 10.91
CA GLY A 32 -14.98 -16.94 11.48
C GLY A 32 -15.76 -17.92 10.61
N GLY A 33 -16.20 -17.52 9.42
CA GLY A 33 -16.73 -18.44 8.40
C GLY A 33 -15.62 -18.94 7.47
N PHE A 34 -15.94 -19.90 6.59
CA PHE A 34 -15.01 -20.34 5.53
C PHE A 34 -14.74 -19.26 4.48
N GLY A 35 -15.65 -18.32 4.29
CA GLY A 35 -15.50 -17.20 3.37
C GLY A 35 -15.97 -15.90 4.01
N GLY A 36 -15.29 -14.81 3.69
CA GLY A 36 -15.71 -13.46 4.04
C GLY A 36 -16.97 -13.08 3.26
N MET A 37 -17.96 -12.52 3.94
CA MET A 37 -19.19 -12.05 3.32
C MET A 37 -19.26 -10.53 3.41
N TYR A 38 -19.48 -9.88 2.27
CA TYR A 38 -19.70 -8.45 2.21
C TYR A 38 -21.02 -8.15 1.50
N LYS A 39 -21.81 -7.25 2.08
CA LYS A 39 -23.08 -6.85 1.47
C LYS A 39 -22.82 -5.80 0.41
N VAL A 40 -23.14 -6.10 -0.85
CA VAL A 40 -23.03 -5.13 -1.95
C VAL A 40 -23.82 -3.85 -1.61
N PRO A 41 -23.19 -2.67 -1.64
CA PRO A 41 -23.87 -1.39 -1.40
C PRO A 41 -25.04 -1.19 -2.36
N ARG A 42 -26.05 -0.45 -1.91
CA ARG A 42 -27.20 -0.06 -2.76
C ARG A 42 -26.99 1.34 -3.31
N GLY A 43 -27.70 1.66 -4.38
CA GLY A 43 -27.71 2.99 -4.97
C GLY A 43 -26.83 3.13 -6.21
N TYR A 44 -26.18 2.06 -6.63
CA TYR A 44 -25.47 1.97 -7.91
C TYR A 44 -26.41 1.51 -9.01
N GLU A 45 -26.27 2.08 -10.21
CA GLU A 45 -27.05 1.73 -11.42
C GLU A 45 -26.29 0.71 -12.28
N GLU A 46 -25.02 0.98 -12.57
CA GLU A 46 -24.11 0.12 -13.36
C GLU A 46 -22.77 -0.09 -12.59
N PRO A 47 -22.81 -0.82 -11.45
CA PRO A 47 -21.65 -0.95 -10.58
C PRO A 47 -20.55 -1.83 -11.19
N ILE A 48 -19.33 -1.31 -11.19
CA ILE A 48 -18.12 -2.05 -11.54
C ILE A 48 -17.33 -2.36 -10.26
N LEU A 49 -16.96 -3.63 -10.07
CA LEU A 49 -16.05 -4.04 -9.00
C LEU A 49 -14.61 -3.94 -9.47
N VAL A 50 -13.79 -3.25 -8.69
CA VAL A 50 -12.36 -3.08 -8.94
C VAL A 50 -11.61 -3.83 -7.86
N SER A 51 -10.74 -4.76 -8.24
CA SER A 51 -9.96 -5.55 -7.28
C SER A 51 -8.48 -5.41 -7.55
N GLY A 52 -7.71 -5.32 -6.47
CA GLY A 52 -6.25 -5.30 -6.49
C GLY A 52 -5.66 -6.25 -5.47
N SER A 53 -4.47 -6.74 -5.74
CA SER A 53 -3.69 -7.54 -4.81
C SER A 53 -2.23 -7.10 -4.85
N ASP A 54 -1.62 -6.98 -3.68
CA ASP A 54 -0.21 -6.61 -3.55
C ASP A 54 0.38 -7.19 -2.26
N GLY A 55 1.69 -7.06 -2.10
CA GLY A 55 2.44 -7.41 -0.90
C GLY A 55 3.24 -6.23 -0.37
N VAL A 56 4.07 -6.49 0.61
CA VAL A 56 4.96 -5.48 1.20
C VAL A 56 6.39 -5.58 0.68
N GLY A 57 6.62 -6.49 -0.25
CA GLY A 57 7.93 -6.74 -0.83
C GLY A 57 9.02 -6.96 0.23
N THR A 58 10.21 -6.49 -0.06
CA THR A 58 11.38 -6.66 0.81
C THR A 58 11.45 -5.66 1.97
N LYS A 59 10.42 -4.82 2.21
CA LYS A 59 10.28 -4.01 3.44
C LYS A 59 10.23 -4.91 4.68
N ILE A 60 9.64 -6.11 4.57
CA ILE A 60 9.60 -7.11 5.65
C ILE A 60 11.01 -7.47 6.18
N CYS A 61 12.05 -7.40 5.34
CA CYS A 61 13.43 -7.63 5.79
C CYS A 61 13.94 -6.54 6.75
N ILE A 62 13.42 -5.32 6.65
CA ILE A 62 13.71 -4.24 7.59
C ILE A 62 12.98 -4.49 8.92
N CYS A 63 11.72 -4.98 8.86
CA CYS A 63 10.99 -5.42 10.04
C CYS A 63 11.77 -6.51 10.79
N ASN A 64 12.26 -7.52 10.09
CA ASN A 64 13.10 -8.59 10.66
C ASN A 64 14.39 -8.04 11.30
N ARG A 65 15.06 -7.08 10.64
CA ARG A 65 16.31 -6.47 11.14
C ARG A 65 16.10 -5.66 12.41
N LEU A 66 14.98 -4.97 12.54
CA LEU A 66 14.64 -4.08 13.66
C LEU A 66 13.76 -4.76 14.71
N ASP A 67 13.35 -6.02 14.47
CA ASP A 67 12.37 -6.78 15.26
C ASP A 67 11.10 -5.93 15.57
N ASN A 68 10.55 -5.29 14.54
CA ASN A 68 9.38 -4.41 14.65
C ASN A 68 8.46 -4.58 13.45
N TYR A 69 7.24 -5.07 13.70
CA TYR A 69 6.25 -5.45 12.67
C TYR A 69 4.95 -4.61 12.73
N LYS A 70 4.87 -3.63 13.64
CA LYS A 70 3.63 -2.92 13.96
C LYS A 70 3.03 -2.10 12.80
N THR A 71 3.87 -1.67 11.87
CA THR A 71 3.42 -0.80 10.75
C THR A 71 3.28 -1.53 9.42
N ILE A 72 3.88 -2.72 9.28
CA ILE A 72 3.93 -3.43 8.00
C ILE A 72 2.53 -3.84 7.50
N GLY A 73 1.58 -4.07 8.42
CA GLY A 73 0.19 -4.34 8.06
C GLY A 73 -0.52 -3.13 7.47
N ILE A 74 -0.15 -1.91 7.89
CA ILE A 74 -0.65 -0.66 7.27
C ILE A 74 -0.13 -0.57 5.83
N ASP A 75 1.15 -0.87 5.62
CA ASP A 75 1.73 -0.91 4.28
C ASP A 75 0.98 -1.89 3.38
N LEU A 76 0.65 -3.08 3.88
CA LEU A 76 -0.05 -4.10 3.12
C LEU A 76 -1.42 -3.60 2.63
N VAL A 77 -2.19 -2.97 3.52
CA VAL A 77 -3.50 -2.39 3.14
C VAL A 77 -3.31 -1.23 2.16
N ALA A 78 -2.36 -0.32 2.43
CA ALA A 78 -2.08 0.83 1.58
C ALA A 78 -1.74 0.44 0.14
N MET A 79 -0.87 -0.56 -0.04
CA MET A 79 -0.47 -1.03 -1.37
C MET A 79 -1.67 -1.51 -2.19
N CYS A 80 -2.65 -2.16 -1.57
CA CYS A 80 -3.84 -2.64 -2.26
C CYS A 80 -4.87 -1.53 -2.52
N VAL A 81 -5.19 -0.72 -1.50
CA VAL A 81 -6.29 0.25 -1.61
C VAL A 81 -5.91 1.48 -2.43
N ASN A 82 -4.64 1.93 -2.36
CA ASN A 82 -4.17 3.07 -3.14
C ASN A 82 -4.21 2.80 -4.66
N ASP A 83 -4.05 1.55 -5.09
CA ASP A 83 -4.21 1.18 -6.49
C ASP A 83 -5.68 1.22 -6.93
N ILE A 84 -6.59 0.70 -6.10
CA ILE A 84 -8.02 0.66 -6.40
C ILE A 84 -8.60 2.07 -6.59
N ILE A 85 -8.20 3.01 -5.75
CA ILE A 85 -8.74 4.38 -5.82
C ILE A 85 -8.26 5.15 -7.05
N THR A 86 -7.25 4.68 -7.79
CA THR A 86 -6.74 5.36 -9.00
C THR A 86 -7.76 5.50 -10.13
N CYS A 87 -8.79 4.65 -10.14
CA CYS A 87 -9.89 4.73 -11.11
C CYS A 87 -11.18 5.32 -10.53
N GLY A 88 -11.12 5.95 -9.35
CA GLY A 88 -12.29 6.52 -8.68
C GLY A 88 -13.08 5.54 -7.83
N ALA A 89 -12.67 4.26 -7.75
CA ALA A 89 -13.40 3.27 -6.98
C ALA A 89 -13.30 3.55 -5.47
N LYS A 90 -14.43 3.35 -4.77
CA LYS A 90 -14.49 3.34 -3.30
C LYS A 90 -14.12 1.95 -2.80
N PRO A 91 -13.01 1.78 -2.05
CA PRO A 91 -12.68 0.49 -1.44
C PRO A 91 -13.78 0.03 -0.48
N LEU A 92 -14.06 -1.27 -0.46
CA LEU A 92 -15.14 -1.87 0.31
C LEU A 92 -14.62 -2.79 1.40
N TYR A 93 -13.78 -3.74 1.04
CA TYR A 93 -13.27 -4.75 1.96
C TYR A 93 -11.85 -5.19 1.63
N PHE A 94 -11.24 -5.82 2.61
CA PHE A 94 -9.89 -6.34 2.56
C PHE A 94 -9.83 -7.79 3.02
N LEU A 95 -8.92 -8.56 2.43
CA LEU A 95 -8.51 -9.90 2.82
C LEU A 95 -7.00 -9.95 2.89
N ASP A 96 -6.45 -10.68 3.86
CA ASP A 96 -5.02 -10.88 4.01
C ASP A 96 -4.61 -12.35 3.83
N TYR A 97 -3.36 -12.56 3.45
CA TYR A 97 -2.66 -13.82 3.51
C TYR A 97 -1.32 -13.62 4.20
N ILE A 98 -1.14 -14.26 5.35
CA ILE A 98 0.10 -14.24 6.11
C ILE A 98 0.74 -15.61 6.04
N SER A 99 1.91 -15.70 5.43
CA SER A 99 2.74 -16.90 5.40
C SER A 99 3.97 -16.70 6.29
N LEU A 100 4.21 -17.64 7.21
CA LEU A 100 5.34 -17.53 8.12
C LEU A 100 5.87 -18.90 8.53
N ASN A 101 7.10 -18.92 9.02
CA ASN A 101 7.73 -20.16 9.48
C ASN A 101 7.01 -20.77 10.69
N ARG A 102 6.60 -19.95 11.66
CA ARG A 102 5.85 -20.35 12.85
C ARG A 102 5.01 -19.19 13.38
N ILE A 103 3.77 -19.46 13.79
CA ILE A 103 2.91 -18.47 14.45
C ILE A 103 3.54 -18.07 15.80
N ASN A 104 3.74 -16.76 15.97
CA ASN A 104 4.32 -16.13 17.15
C ASN A 104 3.79 -14.70 17.31
N ASN A 105 4.27 -13.93 18.27
CA ASN A 105 3.79 -12.57 18.57
C ASN A 105 3.94 -11.58 17.40
N LYS A 106 4.80 -11.86 16.40
CA LYS A 106 4.94 -11.01 15.21
C LYS A 106 3.65 -10.94 14.40
N VAL A 107 2.89 -12.04 14.36
CA VAL A 107 1.59 -12.10 13.68
C VAL A 107 0.57 -11.17 14.35
N ASP A 108 0.57 -11.10 15.66
CA ASP A 108 -0.32 -10.21 16.42
C ASP A 108 -0.02 -8.73 16.06
N ASP A 109 1.29 -8.33 15.99
CA ASP A 109 1.71 -6.99 15.58
C ASP A 109 1.32 -6.69 14.12
N ILE A 110 1.52 -7.65 13.19
CA ILE A 110 1.14 -7.52 11.78
C ILE A 110 -0.38 -7.32 11.65
N MET A 111 -1.17 -8.15 12.34
CA MET A 111 -2.65 -8.04 12.32
C MET A 111 -3.14 -6.73 12.90
N GLU A 112 -2.52 -6.20 13.96
CA GLU A 112 -2.82 -4.86 14.47
C GLU A 112 -2.58 -3.79 13.40
N GLY A 113 -1.49 -3.91 12.66
CA GLY A 113 -1.20 -3.04 11.52
C GLY A 113 -2.25 -3.16 10.41
N ILE A 114 -2.68 -4.38 10.05
CA ILE A 114 -3.73 -4.61 9.03
C ILE A 114 -5.05 -3.99 9.47
N ILE A 115 -5.49 -4.27 10.71
CA ILE A 115 -6.71 -3.68 11.26
C ILE A 115 -6.66 -2.16 11.22
N LYS A 116 -5.52 -1.58 11.64
CA LYS A 116 -5.31 -0.13 11.59
C LYS A 116 -5.33 0.43 10.17
N GLY A 117 -4.70 -0.27 9.22
CA GLY A 117 -4.74 0.08 7.80
C GLY A 117 -6.17 0.05 7.25
N CYS A 118 -6.96 -0.98 7.58
CA CYS A 118 -8.36 -1.07 7.20
C CYS A 118 -9.20 0.09 7.79
N GLU A 119 -8.98 0.46 9.05
CA GLU A 119 -9.63 1.64 9.67
C GLU A 119 -9.29 2.92 8.91
N LEU A 120 -8.01 3.15 8.58
CA LEU A 120 -7.55 4.33 7.85
C LEU A 120 -8.12 4.37 6.41
N ALA A 121 -8.25 3.22 5.78
CA ALA A 121 -8.81 3.09 4.44
C ALA A 121 -10.35 3.14 4.40
N GLY A 122 -11.02 3.00 5.55
CA GLY A 122 -12.47 2.90 5.63
C GLY A 122 -13.02 1.60 5.02
N VAL A 123 -12.25 0.50 5.09
CA VAL A 123 -12.64 -0.83 4.56
C VAL A 123 -12.86 -1.83 5.67
N GLU A 124 -13.70 -2.84 5.41
CA GLU A 124 -13.90 -3.95 6.33
C GLU A 124 -12.87 -5.06 6.11
N LEU A 125 -12.20 -5.52 7.18
CA LEU A 125 -11.46 -6.78 7.14
C LEU A 125 -12.46 -7.93 7.29
N ILE A 126 -12.72 -8.66 6.20
CA ILE A 126 -13.78 -9.67 6.16
C ILE A 126 -13.27 -11.12 6.26
N GLY A 127 -11.96 -11.32 6.23
CA GLY A 127 -11.34 -12.63 6.33
C GLY A 127 -9.88 -12.59 5.93
N GLY A 128 -9.29 -13.76 5.88
CA GLY A 128 -7.89 -13.94 5.52
C GLY A 128 -7.41 -15.36 5.82
N GLU A 129 -6.11 -15.59 5.69
CA GLU A 129 -5.47 -16.86 5.97
C GLU A 129 -4.12 -16.63 6.64
N THR A 130 -3.82 -17.47 7.65
CA THR A 130 -2.48 -17.48 8.28
C THR A 130 -1.92 -18.90 8.22
N ALA A 131 -0.88 -19.07 7.42
CA ALA A 131 -0.30 -20.38 7.13
C ALA A 131 1.12 -20.55 7.73
N GLU A 132 1.34 -21.65 8.44
CA GLU A 132 2.69 -22.04 8.87
C GLU A 132 3.38 -22.84 7.77
N HIS A 133 4.56 -22.32 7.33
CA HIS A 133 5.43 -22.94 6.32
C HIS A 133 6.83 -23.14 6.89
N PRO A 134 7.08 -24.23 7.64
CA PRO A 134 8.31 -24.42 8.41
C PRO A 134 9.60 -24.49 7.58
N MET A 135 9.51 -24.56 6.26
CA MET A 135 10.64 -24.86 5.39
C MET A 135 11.07 -23.72 4.45
N THR A 136 10.40 -22.56 4.39
CA THR A 136 10.61 -21.65 3.28
C THR A 136 10.98 -20.21 3.62
N PHE A 137 10.16 -19.45 4.32
CA PHE A 137 10.43 -18.01 4.56
C PHE A 137 10.21 -17.65 6.03
N ASP A 138 10.84 -16.55 6.47
CA ASP A 138 10.53 -16.03 7.79
C ASP A 138 9.08 -15.51 7.83
N ILE A 139 8.73 -14.58 6.95
CA ILE A 139 7.38 -14.02 6.84
C ILE A 139 7.17 -13.50 5.40
N ASP A 140 6.01 -13.76 4.83
CA ASP A 140 5.52 -13.12 3.60
C ASP A 140 4.06 -12.72 3.74
N LEU A 141 3.67 -11.60 3.12
CA LEU A 141 2.35 -11.00 3.25
C LEU A 141 1.78 -10.72 1.86
N ALA A 142 0.52 -11.07 1.67
CA ALA A 142 -0.27 -10.63 0.51
C ALA A 142 -1.61 -10.07 0.98
N GLY A 143 -2.03 -8.96 0.36
CA GLY A 143 -3.31 -8.33 0.59
C GLY A 143 -4.17 -8.39 -0.66
N PHE A 144 -5.49 -8.40 -0.46
CA PHE A 144 -6.48 -8.38 -1.52
C PHE A 144 -7.57 -7.40 -1.11
N SER A 145 -7.86 -6.43 -1.95
CA SER A 145 -8.94 -5.49 -1.71
C SER A 145 -9.87 -5.41 -2.92
N THR A 146 -11.14 -5.10 -2.64
CA THR A 146 -12.13 -4.85 -3.68
C THR A 146 -12.85 -3.56 -3.37
N GLY A 147 -13.02 -2.73 -4.39
CA GLY A 147 -13.79 -1.50 -4.37
C GLY A 147 -14.91 -1.53 -5.41
N ILE A 148 -15.69 -0.46 -5.45
CA ILE A 148 -16.82 -0.29 -6.35
C ILE A 148 -16.81 1.12 -6.93
N VAL A 149 -17.20 1.24 -8.21
CA VAL A 149 -17.38 2.51 -8.90
C VAL A 149 -18.53 2.36 -9.90
N GLU A 150 -19.26 3.44 -10.21
CA GLU A 150 -20.19 3.43 -11.35
C GLU A 150 -19.39 3.40 -12.67
N GLU A 151 -19.89 2.68 -13.68
CA GLU A 151 -19.21 2.57 -14.98
C GLU A 151 -18.94 3.95 -15.60
N PHE A 152 -19.88 4.87 -15.47
CA PHE A 152 -19.78 6.24 -16.02
C PHE A 152 -18.92 7.19 -15.17
N ASP A 153 -18.56 6.83 -13.92
CA ASP A 153 -17.69 7.60 -13.03
C ASP A 153 -16.24 7.10 -13.03
N ILE A 154 -15.91 6.10 -13.86
CA ILE A 154 -14.55 5.57 -13.95
C ILE A 154 -13.59 6.65 -14.44
N ILE A 155 -12.57 6.94 -13.63
CA ILE A 155 -11.48 7.86 -13.98
C ILE A 155 -10.40 7.05 -14.72
N ASP A 156 -10.32 7.20 -16.04
CA ASP A 156 -9.45 6.41 -16.92
C ASP A 156 -8.42 7.24 -17.72
N GLY A 157 -8.35 8.54 -17.44
CA GLY A 157 -7.40 9.45 -18.08
C GLY A 157 -7.74 9.90 -19.50
N LYS A 158 -8.81 9.39 -20.13
CA LYS A 158 -9.17 9.71 -21.52
C LYS A 158 -9.48 11.18 -21.75
N LEU A 159 -9.89 11.90 -20.70
CA LEU A 159 -10.24 13.31 -20.77
C LEU A 159 -9.04 14.25 -20.57
N ILE A 160 -7.88 13.72 -20.25
CA ILE A 160 -6.64 14.51 -20.08
C ILE A 160 -6.24 15.15 -21.40
N LYS A 161 -5.97 16.43 -21.36
CA LYS A 161 -5.53 17.24 -22.51
C LYS A 161 -4.29 18.07 -22.17
N LYS A 162 -3.65 18.62 -23.19
CA LYS A 162 -2.53 19.53 -22.98
C LYS A 162 -2.97 20.79 -22.24
N GLY A 163 -2.26 21.14 -21.18
CA GLY A 163 -2.53 22.28 -20.31
C GLY A 163 -3.18 21.87 -18.98
N ASP A 164 -3.64 20.64 -18.84
CA ASP A 164 -4.08 20.14 -17.53
C ASP A 164 -2.90 20.02 -16.57
N ILE A 165 -3.18 20.20 -15.28
CA ILE A 165 -2.16 20.31 -14.22
C ILE A 165 -1.96 18.95 -13.55
N ILE A 166 -0.69 18.61 -13.32
CA ILE A 166 -0.29 17.44 -12.51
C ILE A 166 0.01 17.93 -11.11
N ILE A 167 -0.71 17.43 -10.13
CA ILE A 167 -0.52 17.70 -8.70
C ILE A 167 0.04 16.46 -8.03
N GLY A 168 1.19 16.62 -7.35
CA GLY A 168 1.80 15.57 -6.54
C GLY A 168 1.36 15.69 -5.09
N ILE A 169 0.95 14.58 -4.49
CA ILE A 169 0.64 14.47 -3.05
C ILE A 169 1.84 13.84 -2.36
N GLU A 170 2.24 14.43 -1.24
CA GLU A 170 3.43 13.98 -0.51
C GLU A 170 3.36 12.51 -0.08
N SER A 171 4.51 11.87 0.05
CA SER A 171 4.67 10.55 0.64
C SER A 171 5.15 10.65 2.08
N SER A 172 4.80 9.67 2.91
CA SER A 172 5.33 9.52 4.27
C SER A 172 6.83 9.17 4.33
N GLY A 173 7.44 8.95 3.18
CA GLY A 173 8.80 8.48 3.00
C GLY A 173 8.90 7.46 1.86
N ILE A 174 9.66 6.38 2.06
CA ILE A 174 9.93 5.38 1.01
C ILE A 174 8.66 4.62 0.58
N HIS A 175 7.63 4.58 1.42
CA HIS A 175 6.47 3.71 1.27
C HIS A 175 6.87 2.22 1.34
N SER A 176 6.54 1.40 0.33
CA SER A 176 6.84 -0.04 0.34
C SER A 176 7.68 -0.50 -0.87
N ASN A 177 8.22 0.44 -1.66
CA ASN A 177 9.00 0.15 -2.86
C ASN A 177 10.48 0.55 -2.70
N GLY A 178 11.38 -0.06 -3.48
CA GLY A 178 12.82 0.25 -3.43
C GLY A 178 13.59 -0.45 -2.29
N TYR A 179 12.94 -1.23 -1.44
CA TYR A 179 13.57 -1.85 -0.29
C TYR A 179 14.63 -2.93 -0.63
N SER A 180 14.61 -3.50 -1.83
CA SER A 180 15.68 -4.40 -2.28
C SER A 180 17.01 -3.66 -2.34
N LEU A 181 17.02 -2.42 -2.82
CA LEU A 181 18.22 -1.56 -2.84
C LEU A 181 18.63 -1.13 -1.44
N VAL A 182 17.68 -0.70 -0.59
CA VAL A 182 17.91 -0.37 0.82
C VAL A 182 18.56 -1.54 1.56
N ASN A 183 18.00 -2.75 1.42
CA ASN A 183 18.52 -3.97 2.03
C ASN A 183 19.92 -4.34 1.51
N HIS A 184 20.18 -4.10 0.23
CA HIS A 184 21.51 -4.32 -0.36
C HIS A 184 22.56 -3.41 0.30
N LEU A 185 22.28 -2.10 0.38
CA LEU A 185 23.17 -1.13 1.04
C LEU A 185 23.37 -1.43 2.53
N ALA A 186 22.30 -1.83 3.21
CA ALA A 186 22.35 -2.19 4.61
C ALA A 186 23.20 -3.45 4.88
N ARG A 187 23.16 -4.44 3.98
CA ARG A 187 24.04 -5.64 4.04
C ARG A 187 25.50 -5.28 3.80
N GLN A 188 25.77 -4.33 2.92
CA GLN A 188 27.12 -3.79 2.68
C GLN A 188 27.62 -2.87 3.79
N LYS A 189 26.81 -2.57 4.81
CA LYS A 189 27.10 -1.61 5.90
C LYS A 189 27.33 -0.18 5.40
N LYS A 190 26.84 0.15 4.21
CA LYS A 190 26.87 1.50 3.64
C LYS A 190 25.74 2.37 4.17
N LEU A 191 24.61 1.76 4.56
CA LEU A 191 23.42 2.45 5.05
C LEU A 191 23.07 1.93 6.45
N LYS A 192 22.88 2.87 7.40
CA LYS A 192 22.40 2.57 8.75
C LYS A 192 20.88 2.57 8.77
N ILE A 193 20.27 1.43 9.05
CA ILE A 193 18.83 1.31 9.14
C ILE A 193 18.34 1.82 10.50
N THR A 194 17.35 2.70 10.48
CA THR A 194 16.67 3.27 11.65
C THR A 194 15.17 2.95 11.58
N LYS A 195 14.39 3.34 12.60
CA LYS A 195 12.93 3.16 12.61
C LYS A 195 12.23 3.97 11.51
N GLU A 196 12.84 5.00 10.99
CA GLU A 196 12.33 5.81 9.88
C GLU A 196 12.06 4.97 8.63
N TYR A 197 12.88 3.91 8.38
CA TYR A 197 12.65 2.95 7.30
C TYR A 197 11.42 2.05 7.50
N LEU A 198 10.72 2.16 8.63
CA LEU A 198 9.45 1.49 8.91
C LEU A 198 8.27 2.45 8.90
N THR A 199 8.45 3.73 8.53
CA THR A 199 7.33 4.65 8.35
C THR A 199 6.32 4.02 7.38
N PRO A 200 5.04 3.89 7.79
CA PRO A 200 4.05 3.23 6.95
C PRO A 200 3.69 4.08 5.75
N THR A 201 3.33 3.41 4.67
CA THR A 201 2.77 4.01 3.46
C THR A 201 1.52 4.80 3.81
N TYR A 202 1.38 6.03 3.29
CA TYR A 202 0.14 6.77 3.40
C TYR A 202 -1.01 6.06 2.69
N ILE A 203 -2.18 6.09 3.30
CA ILE A 203 -3.45 5.62 2.72
C ILE A 203 -4.23 6.85 2.28
N TYR A 204 -4.34 7.07 0.98
CA TYR A 204 -4.92 8.27 0.40
C TYR A 204 -6.44 8.20 0.24
N THR A 205 -7.09 7.11 0.64
CA THR A 205 -8.50 6.83 0.36
C THR A 205 -9.43 7.98 0.74
N SER A 206 -9.33 8.49 1.98
CA SER A 206 -10.23 9.56 2.45
C SER A 206 -10.04 10.86 1.68
N LEU A 207 -8.79 11.26 1.44
CA LEU A 207 -8.48 12.45 0.63
C LEU A 207 -9.00 12.32 -0.80
N ILE A 208 -8.72 11.19 -1.45
CA ILE A 208 -9.12 10.98 -2.86
C ILE A 208 -10.64 10.93 -2.99
N GLN A 209 -11.35 10.28 -2.07
CA GLN A 209 -12.82 10.27 -2.09
C GLN A 209 -13.41 11.67 -1.88
N GLU A 210 -12.81 12.54 -1.08
CA GLU A 210 -13.24 13.93 -0.94
C GLU A 210 -12.97 14.72 -2.22
N LEU A 211 -11.74 14.63 -2.75
CA LEU A 211 -11.36 15.32 -3.98
C LEU A 211 -12.27 14.98 -5.18
N ILE A 212 -12.65 13.70 -5.35
CA ILE A 212 -13.57 13.28 -6.42
C ILE A 212 -14.92 13.96 -6.28
N ASN A 213 -15.38 14.27 -5.08
CA ASN A 213 -16.65 14.96 -4.84
C ASN A 213 -16.58 16.48 -5.08
N GLU A 214 -15.39 17.07 -4.91
CA GLU A 214 -15.23 18.53 -4.94
C GLU A 214 -14.74 19.07 -6.28
N VAL A 215 -13.83 18.32 -6.94
CA VAL A 215 -13.16 18.78 -8.16
C VAL A 215 -13.15 17.71 -9.26
N PRO A 216 -13.16 18.09 -10.54
CA PRO A 216 -13.00 17.13 -11.62
C PRO A 216 -11.60 16.55 -11.64
N ILE A 217 -11.46 15.26 -11.37
CA ILE A 217 -10.22 14.51 -11.49
C ILE A 217 -10.19 13.80 -12.85
N LEU A 218 -9.17 14.07 -13.66
CA LEU A 218 -9.06 13.53 -15.01
C LEU A 218 -8.26 12.23 -15.07
N GLY A 219 -7.31 12.04 -14.12
CA GLY A 219 -6.48 10.87 -14.03
C GLY A 219 -5.74 10.84 -12.70
N MET A 220 -5.34 9.64 -12.28
CA MET A 220 -4.61 9.42 -11.02
C MET A 220 -3.56 8.35 -11.18
N ALA A 221 -2.50 8.44 -10.37
CA ALA A 221 -1.46 7.42 -10.29
C ALA A 221 -0.93 7.25 -8.87
N ASN A 222 -0.94 6.01 -8.38
CA ASN A 222 -0.21 5.61 -7.18
C ASN A 222 1.28 5.42 -7.55
N ILE A 223 2.19 6.09 -6.83
CA ILE A 223 3.62 6.08 -7.17
C ILE A 223 4.32 4.97 -6.40
N THR A 224 4.53 3.86 -7.07
CA THR A 224 5.13 2.62 -6.56
C THR A 224 6.47 2.30 -7.25
N GLY A 225 6.84 1.04 -7.40
CA GLY A 225 8.01 0.62 -8.17
C GLY A 225 7.96 1.15 -9.60
N GLY A 226 9.06 1.66 -10.11
CA GLY A 226 9.13 2.42 -11.36
C GLY A 226 9.08 3.93 -11.16
N GLY A 227 8.73 4.40 -9.94
CA GLY A 227 8.64 5.82 -9.60
C GLY A 227 7.63 6.57 -10.46
N ILE A 228 7.71 7.91 -10.45
CA ILE A 228 6.86 8.75 -11.30
C ILE A 228 7.01 8.42 -12.80
N PRO A 229 8.22 8.15 -13.33
CA PRO A 229 8.40 7.91 -14.76
C PRO A 229 7.62 6.73 -15.34
N GLU A 230 7.37 5.67 -14.56
CA GLU A 230 6.68 4.48 -15.04
C GLU A 230 5.22 4.40 -14.58
N ASN A 231 4.85 5.07 -13.46
CA ASN A 231 3.47 5.02 -12.95
C ASN A 231 2.57 6.13 -13.50
N LEU A 232 3.03 7.37 -13.49
CA LEU A 232 2.20 8.50 -13.93
C LEU A 232 1.75 8.40 -15.41
N PRO A 233 2.58 7.96 -16.37
CA PRO A 233 2.12 7.81 -17.77
C PRO A 233 0.99 6.81 -17.96
N ARG A 234 0.74 5.89 -17.02
CA ARG A 234 -0.31 4.86 -17.12
C ARG A 234 -1.72 5.44 -17.14
N CYS A 235 -1.92 6.64 -16.59
CA CYS A 235 -3.20 7.33 -16.64
C CYS A 235 -3.32 8.34 -17.79
N PHE A 236 -2.33 8.43 -18.69
CA PHE A 236 -2.37 9.36 -19.83
C PHE A 236 -2.86 8.68 -21.10
N PRO A 237 -3.65 9.36 -21.93
CA PRO A 237 -4.08 8.83 -23.22
C PRO A 237 -2.90 8.81 -24.21
N ASP A 238 -3.00 7.97 -25.24
CA ASP A 238 -2.01 7.86 -26.30
C ASP A 238 -1.68 9.23 -26.92
N GLY A 239 -0.38 9.51 -27.04
CA GLY A 239 0.13 10.74 -27.65
C GLY A 239 0.36 11.89 -26.67
N LEU A 240 -0.10 11.79 -25.43
CA LEU A 240 0.26 12.72 -24.36
C LEU A 240 1.31 12.11 -23.42
N LYS A 241 2.13 12.98 -22.82
CA LYS A 241 3.12 12.58 -21.82
C LYS A 241 3.12 13.59 -20.68
N PRO A 242 3.30 13.14 -19.43
CA PRO A 242 3.49 14.03 -18.30
C PRO A 242 4.82 14.82 -18.45
N ASP A 243 4.78 16.11 -18.12
CA ASP A 243 5.96 16.94 -17.96
C ASP A 243 6.12 17.25 -16.46
N VAL A 244 7.10 16.62 -15.82
CA VAL A 244 7.28 16.63 -14.37
C VAL A 244 8.50 17.47 -14.00
N ASN A 245 8.28 18.54 -13.24
CA ASN A 245 9.34 19.35 -12.70
C ASN A 245 9.81 18.83 -11.33
N TYR A 246 10.84 18.00 -11.30
CA TYR A 246 11.41 17.45 -10.06
C TYR A 246 12.04 18.50 -9.11
N ASN A 247 12.12 19.77 -9.50
CA ASN A 247 12.56 20.85 -8.63
C ASN A 247 11.41 21.57 -7.92
N SER A 248 10.15 21.20 -8.18
CA SER A 248 8.99 21.85 -7.56
C SER A 248 8.75 21.43 -6.10
N TRP A 249 9.42 20.37 -5.63
CA TRP A 249 9.39 19.95 -4.22
C TRP A 249 10.78 19.57 -3.71
N PRO A 250 11.05 19.68 -2.39
CA PRO A 250 12.31 19.23 -1.82
C PRO A 250 12.34 17.70 -1.72
N MET A 251 13.43 17.06 -2.18
CA MET A 251 13.65 15.63 -1.95
C MET A 251 13.84 15.37 -0.44
N PRO A 252 13.02 14.51 0.20
CA PRO A 252 13.19 14.17 1.61
C PRO A 252 14.57 13.56 1.92
N HIS A 253 15.08 13.83 3.14
CA HIS A 253 16.44 13.43 3.55
C HIS A 253 16.72 11.93 3.43
N ILE A 254 15.73 11.09 3.69
CA ILE A 254 15.88 9.63 3.59
C ILE A 254 16.32 9.18 2.19
N PHE A 255 15.85 9.82 1.13
CA PHE A 255 16.27 9.52 -0.25
C PHE A 255 17.67 10.07 -0.55
N GLN A 256 18.02 11.24 0.01
CA GLN A 256 19.38 11.80 -0.11
C GLN A 256 20.40 10.88 0.56
N ASP A 257 20.09 10.36 1.74
CA ASP A 257 20.94 9.41 2.47
C ASP A 257 21.15 8.12 1.68
N ILE A 258 20.11 7.57 1.10
CA ILE A 258 20.16 6.35 0.25
C ILE A 258 21.04 6.63 -0.99
N MET A 259 20.78 7.74 -1.67
CA MET A 259 21.51 8.16 -2.86
C MET A 259 23.01 8.30 -2.59
N MET A 260 23.38 9.00 -1.51
CA MET A 260 24.78 9.21 -1.11
C MET A 260 25.44 7.90 -0.67
N ALA A 261 24.76 7.08 0.14
CA ALA A 261 25.30 5.82 0.64
C ALA A 261 25.61 4.82 -0.48
N GLY A 262 24.82 4.82 -1.52
CA GLY A 262 24.94 3.93 -2.68
C GLY A 262 25.70 4.53 -3.86
N GLU A 263 26.02 5.83 -3.83
CA GLU A 263 26.50 6.58 -5.02
C GLU A 263 25.56 6.36 -6.22
N ILE A 264 24.22 6.40 -5.93
CA ILE A 264 23.19 6.02 -6.91
C ILE A 264 22.94 7.19 -7.85
N PRO A 265 22.97 6.97 -9.18
CA PRO A 265 22.61 8.02 -10.14
C PRO A 265 21.18 8.53 -9.93
N GLU A 266 20.95 9.83 -10.14
CA GLU A 266 19.63 10.46 -9.97
C GLU A 266 18.53 9.77 -10.79
N GLU A 267 18.84 9.38 -12.02
CA GLU A 267 17.89 8.68 -12.90
C GLU A 267 17.46 7.30 -12.33
N GLU A 268 18.37 6.60 -11.65
CA GLU A 268 18.03 5.36 -10.97
C GLU A 268 17.17 5.62 -9.72
N MET A 269 17.48 6.70 -8.97
CA MET A 269 16.65 7.13 -7.84
C MET A 269 15.20 7.41 -8.27
N LYS A 270 15.00 8.11 -9.41
CA LYS A 270 13.68 8.41 -9.98
C LYS A 270 12.91 7.16 -10.39
N ARG A 271 13.60 6.08 -10.80
CA ARG A 271 12.97 4.82 -11.21
C ARG A 271 12.66 3.89 -10.05
N VAL A 272 13.43 3.98 -8.97
CA VAL A 272 13.29 3.06 -7.83
C VAL A 272 12.34 3.61 -6.77
N PHE A 273 12.32 4.93 -6.56
CA PHE A 273 11.65 5.58 -5.44
C PHE A 273 10.63 6.64 -5.88
N ASN A 274 9.71 6.94 -4.97
CA ASN A 274 8.74 8.02 -5.11
C ASN A 274 9.32 9.44 -4.93
N LEU A 275 10.50 9.56 -4.34
CA LEU A 275 11.25 10.80 -4.07
C LEU A 275 10.47 11.89 -3.31
N GLY A 276 9.46 11.51 -2.55
CA GLY A 276 8.65 12.42 -1.75
C GLY A 276 7.23 12.62 -2.29
N ILE A 277 6.90 12.10 -3.48
CA ILE A 277 5.54 12.15 -4.05
C ILE A 277 4.98 10.73 -4.12
N GLY A 278 4.00 10.45 -3.26
CA GLY A 278 3.40 9.11 -3.17
C GLY A 278 2.19 8.91 -4.07
N TYR A 279 1.53 9.97 -4.49
CA TYR A 279 0.36 9.93 -5.36
C TYR A 279 0.33 11.12 -6.30
N CYS A 280 -0.21 10.96 -7.49
CA CYS A 280 -0.36 12.06 -8.46
C CYS A 280 -1.81 12.13 -8.95
N LEU A 281 -2.28 13.37 -9.13
CA LEU A 281 -3.57 13.72 -9.73
C LEU A 281 -3.34 14.50 -11.01
N VAL A 282 -4.28 14.38 -11.95
CA VAL A 282 -4.36 15.26 -13.13
C VAL A 282 -5.71 15.94 -13.08
N VAL A 283 -5.71 17.28 -13.07
CA VAL A 283 -6.91 18.13 -12.97
C VAL A 283 -6.89 19.21 -14.04
N PRO A 284 -8.05 19.79 -14.42
CA PRO A 284 -8.08 21.00 -15.23
C PRO A 284 -7.35 22.16 -14.55
N GLU A 285 -6.75 23.08 -15.32
CA GLU A 285 -6.01 24.24 -14.80
C GLU A 285 -6.88 25.08 -13.83
N GLU A 286 -8.14 25.25 -14.12
CA GLU A 286 -9.09 25.99 -13.26
C GLU A 286 -9.37 25.35 -11.90
N SER A 287 -9.07 24.08 -11.73
CA SER A 287 -9.29 23.31 -10.47
C SER A 287 -8.02 23.22 -9.60
N GLU A 288 -6.90 23.77 -10.04
CA GLU A 288 -5.60 23.67 -9.35
C GLU A 288 -5.69 24.16 -7.89
N ASN A 289 -6.20 25.37 -7.67
CA ASN A 289 -6.26 25.98 -6.33
C ASN A 289 -7.19 25.21 -5.38
N ASP A 290 -8.40 24.85 -5.83
CA ASP A 290 -9.36 24.11 -5.00
C ASP A 290 -8.80 22.73 -4.63
N THR A 291 -8.06 22.09 -5.55
CA THR A 291 -7.39 20.82 -5.28
C THR A 291 -6.31 20.98 -4.21
N HIS A 292 -5.48 22.03 -4.28
CA HIS A 292 -4.46 22.30 -3.27
C HIS A 292 -5.08 22.60 -1.91
N ASP A 293 -6.12 23.45 -1.85
CA ASP A 293 -6.81 23.79 -0.60
C ASP A 293 -7.35 22.51 0.10
N THR A 294 -7.94 21.59 -0.67
CA THR A 294 -8.43 20.31 -0.13
C THR A 294 -7.28 19.43 0.36
N ILE A 295 -6.18 19.31 -0.39
CA ILE A 295 -4.99 18.53 0.02
C ILE A 295 -4.41 19.07 1.32
N GLU A 296 -4.24 20.39 1.43
CA GLU A 296 -3.74 21.05 2.65
C GLU A 296 -4.70 20.86 3.85
N ALA A 297 -6.02 20.89 3.64
CA ALA A 297 -7.01 20.65 4.68
C ALA A 297 -6.93 19.23 5.26
N PHE A 298 -6.48 18.25 4.48
CA PHE A 298 -6.20 16.88 4.93
C PHE A 298 -4.82 16.71 5.57
N GLY A 299 -3.97 17.74 5.54
CA GLY A 299 -2.66 17.76 6.19
C GLY A 299 -1.52 17.17 5.37
N TYR A 300 -1.67 17.18 4.06
CA TYR A 300 -0.62 16.81 3.11
C TYR A 300 0.06 18.04 2.53
#